data_504425ebb776e9814fb728ccd4f0e2f0
#
_entry.id   504425ebb776e9814fb728ccd4f0e2f0
#
_cell.length_a   1.000
_cell.length_b   1.000
_cell.length_c   1.000
_cell.angle_alpha   90.00
_cell.angle_beta   90.00
_cell.angle_gamma   90.00
#
_symmetry.space_group_name_H-M   'P 1'
#
loop_
_entity.id
_entity.type
_entity.pdbx_description
1 polymer ?
#
loop_
_entity_poly.entity_id
_entity_poly.type
_entity_poly.pdbx_seq_one_letter_code
_entity_poly.pdbx_strand_id
1 'polypeptide(L)'
;MHRPHGATIWEADAYGDEYTNLCCHCYENHYTRCSCCDALLHEDDAYHLNGYDYCHDCYDEEHDKCRNIHDYSYKPEPIFYGSSDRYFGIELEIDGAGKDDDYAENLLNIANDSDEHIYIKSDGSLDDGMEIVSHPMTLDFHKAFCWEDIMRKAISLGYRSHQTSTCGLHIHVNRDCLGEDR
;
A
#
# COMPACT_ATOMS: atom_id res chain seq x y z
N MET A 1 -1.94 29.40 -18.93
CA MET A 1 -1.20 29.41 -20.21
C MET A 1 -0.14 30.50 -20.10
N HIS A 2 1.06 30.16 -19.67
CA HIS A 2 2.20 31.07 -19.69
C HIS A 2 2.76 31.08 -21.12
N ARG A 3 2.78 32.23 -21.78
CA ARG A 3 3.47 32.36 -23.08
C ARG A 3 4.97 32.40 -22.80
N PRO A 4 5.79 31.56 -23.42
CA PRO A 4 7.24 31.64 -23.26
C PRO A 4 7.72 32.99 -23.76
N HIS A 5 8.63 33.61 -23.05
CA HIS A 5 9.34 34.80 -23.48
C HIS A 5 9.99 34.52 -24.85
N GLY A 6 9.76 35.39 -25.85
CA GLY A 6 10.15 35.19 -27.23
C GLY A 6 11.66 35.21 -27.49
N ALA A 7 12.41 34.37 -26.81
CA ALA A 7 13.82 34.11 -27.07
C ALA A 7 13.95 32.95 -28.07
N THR A 8 14.77 33.12 -29.09
CA THR A 8 15.12 32.03 -30.02
C THR A 8 15.98 31.04 -29.28
N ILE A 9 15.44 29.84 -29.04
CA ILE A 9 16.20 28.74 -28.41
C ILE A 9 16.95 28.00 -29.51
N TRP A 10 18.27 27.88 -29.36
CA TRP A 10 19.09 27.05 -30.25
C TRP A 10 18.94 25.59 -29.82
N GLU A 11 18.92 24.65 -30.77
CA GLU A 11 18.75 23.20 -30.46
C GLU A 11 19.73 22.66 -29.39
N ALA A 12 20.93 23.24 -29.32
CA ALA A 12 21.96 22.86 -28.35
C ALA A 12 21.63 23.29 -26.89
N ASP A 13 20.71 24.27 -26.74
CA ASP A 13 20.32 24.85 -25.44
C ASP A 13 18.86 24.53 -25.08
N ALA A 14 18.23 23.63 -25.81
CA ALA A 14 16.84 23.26 -25.62
C ALA A 14 16.70 22.18 -24.54
N TYR A 15 15.92 22.46 -23.53
CA TYR A 15 15.45 21.52 -22.53
C TYR A 15 13.98 21.19 -22.83
N GLY A 16 13.51 20.03 -22.41
CA GLY A 16 12.13 19.66 -22.62
C GLY A 16 11.97 18.24 -23.14
N ASP A 17 10.91 18.02 -23.91
CA ASP A 17 10.58 16.73 -24.54
C ASP A 17 10.23 16.93 -26.03
N GLU A 18 9.68 15.90 -26.68
CA GLU A 18 9.30 15.95 -28.11
C GLU A 18 8.18 16.97 -28.42
N TYR A 19 7.44 17.43 -27.40
CA TYR A 19 6.32 18.36 -27.55
C TYR A 19 6.62 19.76 -27.02
N THR A 20 7.62 19.90 -26.14
CA THR A 20 7.86 21.14 -25.40
C THR A 20 9.35 21.49 -25.41
N ASN A 21 9.69 22.62 -26.04
CA ASN A 21 11.04 23.18 -26.01
C ASN A 21 11.13 24.30 -24.98
N LEU A 22 12.07 24.18 -24.04
CA LEU A 22 12.29 25.14 -22.96
C LEU A 22 13.73 25.68 -23.01
N CYS A 23 13.90 26.95 -22.65
CA CYS A 23 15.25 27.43 -22.32
C CYS A 23 15.64 26.94 -20.91
N CYS A 24 16.94 26.90 -20.60
CA CYS A 24 17.43 26.45 -19.29
C CYS A 24 16.76 27.19 -18.13
N HIS A 25 16.56 28.50 -18.25
CA HIS A 25 15.92 29.30 -17.20
C HIS A 25 14.47 28.89 -16.94
N CYS A 26 13.68 28.62 -17.98
CA CYS A 26 12.30 28.14 -17.80
C CYS A 26 12.28 26.73 -17.20
N TYR A 27 13.17 25.85 -17.68
CA TYR A 27 13.28 24.48 -17.17
C TYR A 27 13.65 24.49 -15.68
N GLU A 28 14.71 25.18 -15.29
CA GLU A 28 15.22 25.20 -13.91
C GLU A 28 14.28 25.86 -12.89
N ASN A 29 13.37 26.74 -13.34
CA ASN A 29 12.52 27.50 -12.41
C ASN A 29 11.03 27.13 -12.45
N HIS A 30 10.59 26.31 -13.40
CA HIS A 30 9.16 26.03 -13.56
C HIS A 30 8.84 24.59 -13.95
N TYR A 31 9.86 23.75 -14.15
CA TYR A 31 9.64 22.39 -14.62
C TYR A 31 10.47 21.37 -13.84
N THR A 32 9.93 20.21 -13.69
CA THR A 32 10.60 19.04 -13.12
C THR A 32 10.32 17.81 -13.99
N ARG A 33 10.86 16.67 -13.59
CA ARG A 33 10.58 15.40 -14.26
C ARG A 33 9.99 14.40 -13.29
N CYS A 34 9.04 13.61 -13.79
CA CYS A 34 8.52 12.48 -13.05
C CYS A 34 9.65 11.49 -12.74
N SER A 35 9.85 11.19 -11.48
CA SER A 35 10.91 10.30 -11.00
C SER A 35 10.71 8.84 -11.44
N CYS A 36 9.53 8.47 -11.90
CA CYS A 36 9.23 7.12 -12.37
C CYS A 36 9.30 7.00 -13.91
N CYS A 37 8.59 7.84 -14.66
CA CYS A 37 8.48 7.72 -16.11
C CYS A 37 9.24 8.79 -16.91
N ASP A 38 9.97 9.70 -16.26
CA ASP A 38 10.74 10.81 -16.84
C ASP A 38 9.91 11.83 -17.64
N ALA A 39 8.58 11.81 -17.51
CA ALA A 39 7.71 12.79 -18.15
C ALA A 39 8.03 14.21 -17.65
N LEU A 40 8.06 15.18 -18.59
CA LEU A 40 8.26 16.59 -18.26
C LEU A 40 6.98 17.15 -17.60
N LEU A 41 7.12 17.79 -16.44
CA LEU A 41 6.04 18.32 -15.63
C LEU A 41 6.27 19.81 -15.38
N HIS A 42 5.20 20.62 -15.47
CA HIS A 42 5.24 21.93 -14.84
C HIS A 42 5.14 21.76 -13.31
N GLU A 43 5.83 22.59 -12.53
CA GLU A 43 5.82 22.48 -11.06
C GLU A 43 4.41 22.51 -10.47
N ASP A 44 3.50 23.29 -11.06
CA ASP A 44 2.11 23.37 -10.61
C ASP A 44 1.30 22.07 -10.86
N ASP A 45 1.77 21.20 -11.78
CA ASP A 45 1.13 19.94 -12.15
C ASP A 45 1.87 18.72 -11.56
N ALA A 46 2.95 18.94 -10.82
CA ALA A 46 3.74 17.89 -10.20
C ALA A 46 3.16 17.49 -8.84
N TYR A 47 3.08 16.19 -8.60
CA TYR A 47 2.72 15.60 -7.31
C TYR A 47 3.98 15.22 -6.54
N HIS A 48 4.04 15.58 -5.26
CA HIS A 48 5.22 15.35 -4.41
C HIS A 48 4.98 14.21 -3.44
N LEU A 49 5.89 13.23 -3.41
CA LEU A 49 5.86 12.11 -2.48
C LEU A 49 7.29 11.75 -2.05
N ASN A 50 7.56 11.70 -0.74
CA ASN A 50 8.85 11.30 -0.18
C ASN A 50 10.06 12.08 -0.75
N GLY A 51 9.88 13.33 -1.17
CA GLY A 51 10.92 14.18 -1.73
C GLY A 51 11.18 13.99 -3.22
N TYR A 52 10.31 13.28 -3.91
CA TYR A 52 10.34 13.05 -5.35
C TYR A 52 9.12 13.64 -6.04
N ASP A 53 9.27 13.99 -7.33
CA ASP A 53 8.21 14.55 -8.16
C ASP A 53 7.63 13.46 -9.08
N TYR A 54 6.32 13.43 -9.22
CA TYR A 54 5.60 12.44 -10.02
C TYR A 54 4.52 13.09 -10.89
N CYS A 55 4.25 12.52 -12.06
CA CYS A 55 2.99 12.78 -12.76
C CYS A 55 1.83 12.11 -12.00
N HIS A 56 0.60 12.48 -12.33
CA HIS A 56 -0.60 11.96 -11.65
C HIS A 56 -0.62 10.43 -11.60
N ASP A 57 -0.44 9.76 -12.74
CA ASP A 57 -0.54 8.30 -12.82
C ASP A 57 0.55 7.61 -11.99
N CYS A 58 1.80 8.08 -12.09
CA CYS A 58 2.91 7.52 -11.30
C CYS A 58 2.79 7.87 -9.81
N TYR A 59 2.22 9.03 -9.48
CA TYR A 59 1.94 9.40 -8.09
C TYR A 59 0.93 8.43 -7.46
N ASP A 60 -0.18 8.16 -8.16
CA ASP A 60 -1.19 7.23 -7.66
C ASP A 60 -0.59 5.83 -7.45
N GLU A 61 0.21 5.33 -8.41
CA GLU A 61 0.88 4.04 -8.28
C GLU A 61 1.87 3.99 -7.11
N GLU A 62 2.71 5.03 -6.93
CA GLU A 62 3.70 5.07 -5.84
C GLU A 62 3.05 5.36 -4.49
N HIS A 63 2.03 6.21 -4.47
CA HIS A 63 1.25 6.49 -3.26
C HIS A 63 0.52 5.23 -2.77
N ASP A 64 -0.03 4.43 -3.68
CA ASP A 64 -0.68 3.17 -3.32
C ASP A 64 0.32 2.11 -2.80
N LYS A 65 1.55 2.09 -3.30
CA LYS A 65 2.63 1.24 -2.75
C LYS A 65 3.08 1.67 -1.34
N CYS A 66 2.95 2.97 -1.02
CA CYS A 66 3.31 3.51 0.29
C CYS A 66 2.17 3.44 1.32
N ARG A 67 0.98 3.00 0.90
CA ARG A 67 -0.15 2.84 1.81
C ARG A 67 0.00 1.60 2.67
N ASN A 68 -0.24 1.77 3.95
CA ASN A 68 -0.34 0.64 4.90
C ASN A 68 -1.66 -0.11 4.75
N ILE A 69 -2.71 0.56 4.26
CA ILE A 69 -4.02 -0.04 3.97
C ILE A 69 -4.20 -0.15 2.47
N HIS A 70 -4.07 -1.35 1.94
CA HIS A 70 -4.28 -1.66 0.53
C HIS A 70 -5.76 -1.66 0.13
N ASP A 71 -6.01 -1.60 -1.17
CA ASP A 71 -7.36 -1.76 -1.70
C ASP A 71 -7.91 -3.18 -1.48
N TYR A 72 -9.25 -3.31 -1.52
CA TYR A 72 -9.95 -4.59 -1.40
C TYR A 72 -9.43 -5.68 -2.36
N SER A 73 -9.05 -5.29 -3.57
CA SER A 73 -8.54 -6.21 -4.60
C SER A 73 -7.09 -6.65 -4.42
N TYR A 74 -6.36 -6.08 -3.48
CA TYR A 74 -4.96 -6.41 -3.23
C TYR A 74 -4.78 -7.88 -2.87
N LYS A 75 -3.90 -8.56 -3.60
CA LYS A 75 -3.54 -9.97 -3.42
C LYS A 75 -2.06 -10.15 -3.73
N PRO A 76 -1.19 -10.03 -2.73
CA PRO A 76 0.25 -10.25 -2.92
C PRO A 76 0.54 -11.72 -3.21
N GLU A 77 1.72 -11.99 -3.76
CA GLU A 77 2.23 -13.35 -3.85
C GLU A 77 2.36 -13.95 -2.44
N PRO A 78 1.83 -15.17 -2.19
CA PRO A 78 1.82 -15.73 -0.85
C PRO A 78 3.22 -16.12 -0.37
N ILE A 79 3.57 -15.68 0.83
CA ILE A 79 4.78 -16.10 1.54
C ILE A 79 4.39 -17.16 2.56
N PHE A 80 5.04 -18.33 2.53
CA PHE A 80 4.69 -19.45 3.40
C PHE A 80 5.60 -19.52 4.63
N TYR A 81 5.01 -19.45 5.82
CA TYR A 81 5.72 -19.47 7.08
C TYR A 81 5.58 -20.80 7.84
N GLY A 82 6.73 -21.36 8.26
CA GLY A 82 6.81 -22.68 8.87
C GLY A 82 6.98 -23.79 7.82
N SER A 83 6.99 -25.05 8.27
CA SER A 83 7.18 -26.22 7.40
C SER A 83 6.15 -27.29 7.76
N SER A 84 5.15 -27.50 6.90
CA SER A 84 4.08 -28.50 7.05
C SER A 84 3.38 -28.69 5.72
N ASP A 85 2.54 -29.73 5.62
CA ASP A 85 1.62 -29.92 4.49
C ASP A 85 0.35 -29.07 4.64
N ARG A 86 0.16 -28.44 5.80
CA ARG A 86 -1.05 -27.69 6.13
C ARG A 86 -0.71 -26.25 6.54
N TYR A 87 -1.27 -25.32 5.77
CA TYR A 87 -1.15 -23.88 6.00
C TYR A 87 -2.52 -23.27 6.19
N PHE A 88 -2.56 -22.24 7.04
CA PHE A 88 -3.76 -21.46 7.33
C PHE A 88 -3.49 -20.00 7.01
N GLY A 89 -4.43 -19.36 6.33
CA GLY A 89 -4.50 -17.91 6.19
C GLY A 89 -5.60 -17.37 7.10
N ILE A 90 -5.37 -16.24 7.72
CA ILE A 90 -6.34 -15.55 8.58
C ILE A 90 -6.72 -14.23 7.92
N GLU A 91 -8.01 -13.96 7.84
CA GLU A 91 -8.57 -12.64 7.56
C GLU A 91 -9.38 -12.24 8.79
N LEU A 92 -8.95 -11.21 9.49
CA LEU A 92 -9.59 -10.68 10.68
C LEU A 92 -10.07 -9.26 10.43
N GLU A 93 -11.36 -9.07 10.48
CA GLU A 93 -12.01 -7.78 10.34
C GLU A 93 -12.06 -7.07 11.70
N ILE A 94 -11.66 -5.80 11.70
CA ILE A 94 -11.71 -4.90 12.86
C ILE A 94 -12.39 -3.60 12.47
N ASP A 95 -13.24 -3.07 13.34
CA ASP A 95 -14.13 -1.94 13.03
C ASP A 95 -14.23 -0.95 14.19
N GLY A 96 -14.65 0.29 13.90
CA GLY A 96 -15.00 1.31 14.88
C GLY A 96 -13.92 2.33 15.21
N ALA A 97 -12.79 2.32 14.52
CA ALA A 97 -11.71 3.31 14.74
C ALA A 97 -11.15 3.90 13.44
N GLY A 98 -11.83 3.70 12.32
CA GLY A 98 -11.49 4.29 11.03
C GLY A 98 -10.58 3.44 10.15
N LYS A 99 -10.43 3.91 8.91
CA LYS A 99 -9.39 3.47 7.98
C LYS A 99 -8.21 4.44 8.13
N ASP A 100 -7.47 4.29 9.21
CA ASP A 100 -6.37 5.17 9.59
C ASP A 100 -5.04 4.50 9.27
N ASP A 101 -4.25 5.13 8.41
CA ASP A 101 -3.00 4.57 7.90
C ASP A 101 -1.91 4.52 8.99
N ASP A 102 -1.89 5.48 9.91
CA ASP A 102 -0.97 5.47 11.07
C ASP A 102 -1.33 4.33 12.04
N TYR A 103 -2.61 4.01 12.17
CA TYR A 103 -3.05 2.87 12.97
C TYR A 103 -2.68 1.54 12.32
N ALA A 104 -2.84 1.45 11.00
CA ALA A 104 -2.38 0.30 10.23
C ALA A 104 -0.87 0.11 10.37
N GLU A 105 -0.07 1.16 10.22
CA GLU A 105 1.38 1.13 10.42
C GLU A 105 1.75 0.60 11.81
N ASN A 106 1.07 1.05 12.85
CA ASN A 106 1.30 0.57 14.21
C ASN A 106 1.09 -0.95 14.36
N LEU A 107 0.09 -1.52 13.66
CA LEU A 107 -0.19 -2.97 13.69
C LEU A 107 0.86 -3.73 12.86
N LEU A 108 1.20 -3.21 11.68
CA LEU A 108 2.22 -3.80 10.81
C LEU A 108 3.59 -3.82 11.47
N ASN A 109 3.99 -2.75 12.16
CA ASN A 109 5.26 -2.67 12.88
C ASN A 109 5.41 -3.72 14.00
N ILE A 110 4.30 -4.19 14.59
CA ILE A 110 4.32 -5.28 15.57
C ILE A 110 4.51 -6.63 14.88
N ALA A 111 3.89 -6.81 13.71
CA ALA A 111 3.79 -8.10 13.03
C ALA A 111 4.94 -8.37 12.07
N ASN A 112 5.48 -7.33 11.42
CA ASN A 112 6.37 -7.38 10.26
C ASN A 112 7.77 -6.85 10.58
N ASP A 113 8.35 -7.25 11.72
CA ASP A 113 9.67 -6.75 12.18
C ASP A 113 10.79 -7.00 11.15
N SER A 114 10.82 -8.17 10.53
CA SER A 114 11.85 -8.56 9.56
C SER A 114 11.29 -9.09 8.23
N ASP A 115 10.05 -9.57 8.24
CA ASP A 115 9.38 -10.18 7.10
C ASP A 115 7.91 -9.75 7.07
N GLU A 116 7.30 -9.73 5.90
CA GLU A 116 5.88 -9.42 5.73
C GLU A 116 5.01 -10.63 6.13
N HIS A 117 4.61 -10.68 7.39
CA HIS A 117 3.75 -11.76 7.90
C HIS A 117 2.27 -11.50 7.68
N ILE A 118 1.87 -10.23 7.75
CA ILE A 118 0.51 -9.76 7.52
C ILE A 118 0.52 -8.53 6.61
N TYR A 119 -0.61 -8.28 6.00
CA TYR A 119 -0.92 -7.03 5.33
C TYR A 119 -2.32 -6.56 5.73
N ILE A 120 -2.62 -5.29 5.49
CA ILE A 120 -3.91 -4.68 5.82
C ILE A 120 -4.55 -4.18 4.55
N LYS A 121 -5.85 -4.41 4.42
CA LYS A 121 -6.63 -3.90 3.28
C LYS A 121 -7.98 -3.36 3.71
N SER A 122 -8.58 -2.58 2.83
CA SER A 122 -9.93 -2.08 2.99
C SER A 122 -10.96 -3.18 2.70
N ASP A 123 -12.02 -3.26 3.48
CA ASP A 123 -13.19 -4.06 3.20
C ASP A 123 -14.45 -3.18 3.17
N GLY A 124 -15.27 -3.34 2.13
CA GLY A 124 -16.49 -2.57 1.93
C GLY A 124 -17.67 -3.02 2.82
N SER A 125 -17.55 -4.15 3.52
CA SER A 125 -18.55 -4.63 4.47
C SER A 125 -18.43 -3.97 5.84
N LEU A 126 -17.28 -3.35 6.13
CA LEU A 126 -17.01 -2.65 7.38
C LEU A 126 -17.54 -1.22 7.33
N ASP A 127 -18.10 -0.75 8.45
CA ASP A 127 -18.60 0.61 8.58
C ASP A 127 -17.46 1.63 8.68
N ASP A 128 -16.47 1.36 9.54
CA ASP A 128 -15.37 2.28 9.84
C ASP A 128 -14.14 1.49 10.32
N GLY A 129 -13.63 0.61 9.47
CA GLY A 129 -12.60 -0.35 9.83
C GLY A 129 -11.74 -0.85 8.69
N MET A 130 -10.94 -1.87 8.97
CA MET A 130 -10.01 -2.51 8.05
C MET A 130 -9.89 -4.01 8.31
N GLU A 131 -9.34 -4.73 7.36
CA GLU A 131 -9.11 -6.16 7.42
C GLU A 131 -7.62 -6.47 7.56
N ILE A 132 -7.26 -7.24 8.58
CA ILE A 132 -5.91 -7.77 8.79
C ILE A 132 -5.83 -9.14 8.15
N VAL A 133 -4.95 -9.31 7.17
CA VAL A 133 -4.77 -10.56 6.43
C VAL A 133 -3.39 -11.14 6.69
N SER A 134 -3.32 -12.42 7.05
CA SER A 134 -2.02 -13.09 7.18
C SER A 134 -1.61 -13.79 5.90
N HIS A 135 -0.32 -13.83 5.64
CA HIS A 135 0.24 -14.83 4.74
C HIS A 135 0.00 -16.26 5.27
N PRO A 136 0.06 -17.28 4.41
CA PRO A 136 -0.14 -18.68 4.84
C PRO A 136 0.91 -19.12 5.88
N MET A 137 0.46 -19.54 7.05
CA MET A 137 1.29 -19.99 8.16
C MET A 137 0.89 -21.37 8.62
N THR A 138 1.84 -22.17 9.10
CA THR A 138 1.51 -23.43 9.80
C THR A 138 0.83 -23.14 11.13
N LEU A 139 0.10 -24.12 11.67
CA LEU A 139 -0.56 -23.96 12.97
C LEU A 139 0.45 -23.63 14.10
N ASP A 140 1.63 -24.23 14.07
CA ASP A 140 2.65 -23.96 15.09
C ASP A 140 3.25 -22.56 14.93
N PHE A 141 3.38 -22.07 13.71
CA PHE A 141 3.79 -20.68 13.47
C PHE A 141 2.72 -19.71 13.99
N HIS A 142 1.43 -19.94 13.67
CA HIS A 142 0.33 -19.11 14.20
C HIS A 142 0.29 -19.07 15.73
N LYS A 143 0.60 -20.19 16.42
CA LYS A 143 0.64 -20.23 17.89
C LYS A 143 1.81 -19.44 18.48
N ALA A 144 2.91 -19.32 17.75
CA ALA A 144 4.09 -18.57 18.15
C ALA A 144 4.06 -17.11 17.72
N PHE A 145 3.21 -16.78 16.74
CA PHE A 145 3.09 -15.44 16.16
C PHE A 145 2.45 -14.44 17.14
N CYS A 146 2.81 -13.18 17.03
CA CYS A 146 2.46 -12.09 17.96
C CYS A 146 0.99 -11.62 17.88
N TRP A 147 0.02 -12.51 17.59
CA TRP A 147 -1.40 -12.17 17.50
C TRP A 147 -1.92 -11.42 18.73
N GLU A 148 -1.48 -11.83 19.91
CA GLU A 148 -1.94 -11.20 21.17
C GLU A 148 -1.52 -9.73 21.22
N ASP A 149 -0.31 -9.39 20.81
CA ASP A 149 0.20 -8.02 20.81
C ASP A 149 -0.49 -7.16 19.76
N ILE A 150 -0.73 -7.71 18.55
CA ILE A 150 -1.51 -7.07 17.48
C ILE A 150 -2.93 -6.76 18.00
N MET A 151 -3.62 -7.73 18.60
CA MET A 151 -4.97 -7.55 19.12
C MET A 151 -5.04 -6.55 20.28
N ARG A 152 -4.08 -6.59 21.19
CA ARG A 152 -3.98 -5.60 22.29
C ARG A 152 -3.80 -4.19 21.74
N LYS A 153 -2.96 -4.04 20.73
CA LYS A 153 -2.75 -2.75 20.07
C LYS A 153 -4.01 -2.27 19.37
N ALA A 154 -4.66 -3.12 18.56
CA ALA A 154 -5.91 -2.78 17.88
C ALA A 154 -6.99 -2.31 18.87
N ILE A 155 -7.17 -3.03 19.99
CA ILE A 155 -8.11 -2.63 21.05
C ILE A 155 -7.71 -1.27 21.65
N SER A 156 -6.43 -1.02 21.89
CA SER A 156 -5.95 0.24 22.45
C SER A 156 -6.19 1.44 21.52
N LEU A 157 -6.25 1.19 20.21
CA LEU A 157 -6.58 2.18 19.17
C LEU A 157 -8.10 2.39 19.01
N GLY A 158 -8.93 1.58 19.67
CA GLY A 158 -10.38 1.71 19.65
C GLY A 158 -11.12 0.68 18.77
N TYR A 159 -10.38 -0.18 18.05
CA TYR A 159 -10.99 -1.21 17.22
C TYR A 159 -11.66 -2.31 18.03
N ARG A 160 -12.64 -2.92 17.40
CA ARG A 160 -13.37 -4.10 17.89
C ARG A 160 -13.55 -5.09 16.74
N SER A 161 -13.52 -6.37 17.05
CA SER A 161 -13.88 -7.44 16.10
C SER A 161 -15.12 -8.21 16.59
N HIS A 162 -15.34 -8.28 17.91
CA HIS A 162 -16.49 -8.94 18.49
C HIS A 162 -17.60 -7.93 18.86
N GLN A 163 -18.84 -8.40 18.92
CA GLN A 163 -20.02 -7.56 19.22
C GLN A 163 -20.24 -6.41 18.22
N THR A 164 -19.80 -6.60 17.00
CA THR A 164 -20.12 -5.77 15.85
C THR A 164 -21.08 -6.52 14.95
N SER A 165 -21.79 -5.83 14.06
CA SER A 165 -22.62 -6.44 13.02
C SER A 165 -21.87 -6.69 11.72
N THR A 166 -20.63 -6.20 11.62
CA THR A 166 -19.85 -6.09 10.38
C THR A 166 -18.63 -7.00 10.37
N CYS A 167 -18.02 -7.27 11.53
CA CYS A 167 -16.76 -8.00 11.61
C CYS A 167 -16.92 -9.52 11.61
N GLY A 168 -16.01 -10.20 10.96
CA GLY A 168 -15.85 -11.64 10.93
C GLY A 168 -14.39 -12.08 11.15
N LEU A 169 -14.22 -13.37 11.29
CA LEU A 169 -12.93 -14.06 11.24
C LEU A 169 -13.03 -15.16 10.19
N HIS A 170 -12.25 -15.02 9.11
CA HIS A 170 -12.14 -16.03 8.07
C HIS A 170 -10.86 -16.81 8.23
N ILE A 171 -10.96 -18.15 8.11
CA ILE A 171 -9.81 -19.06 8.19
C ILE A 171 -9.75 -19.83 6.88
N HIS A 172 -8.71 -19.61 6.11
CA HIS A 172 -8.41 -20.29 4.88
C HIS A 172 -7.46 -21.47 5.16
N VAL A 173 -7.66 -22.57 4.44
CA VAL A 173 -6.81 -23.77 4.52
C VAL A 173 -6.38 -24.14 3.11
N ASN A 174 -5.12 -24.49 2.92
CA ASN A 174 -4.65 -24.93 1.62
C ASN A 174 -5.37 -26.23 1.19
N ARG A 175 -5.84 -26.25 -0.05
CA ARG A 175 -6.69 -27.31 -0.61
C ARG A 175 -6.03 -28.68 -0.57
N ASP A 176 -4.73 -28.74 -0.84
CA ASP A 176 -3.99 -30.00 -0.98
C ASP A 176 -3.97 -30.84 0.31
N CYS A 177 -4.16 -30.20 1.47
CA CYS A 177 -4.20 -30.91 2.74
C CYS A 177 -5.55 -31.58 3.04
N LEU A 178 -6.59 -31.34 2.23
CA LEU A 178 -7.93 -31.90 2.43
C LEU A 178 -8.15 -33.25 1.77
N GLY A 179 -7.15 -33.76 1.03
CA GLY A 179 -7.22 -35.03 0.30
C GLY A 179 -7.98 -34.93 -1.02
N GLU A 180 -7.76 -35.90 -1.91
CA GLU A 180 -8.45 -36.02 -3.19
C GLU A 180 -9.73 -36.86 -3.12
N ASP A 181 -10.29 -37.11 -1.97
CA ASP A 181 -11.51 -37.88 -1.85
C ASP A 181 -12.71 -37.10 -2.42
N ARG A 182 -12.98 -37.40 -3.69
CA ARG A 182 -14.21 -37.07 -4.39
C ARG A 182 -15.14 -38.25 -4.41
#